data_57e3d6b4dcfb72ec32e954271c5e7082
#
_entry.id   57e3d6b4dcfb72ec32e954271c5e7082
#
_cell.length_a   1.000
_cell.length_b   1.000
_cell.length_c   1.000
_cell.angle_alpha   90.00
_cell.angle_beta   90.00
_cell.angle_gamma   90.00
#
_symmetry.space_group_name_H-M   'P 1'
#
loop_
_entity.id
_entity.type
_entity.pdbx_description
1 polymer ?
#
loop_
_entity_poly.entity_id
_entity_poly.type
_entity_poly.pdbx_seq_one_letter_code
_entity_poly.pdbx_strand_id
1 'polypeptide(L)'
;AAGTASLVTPAIASGTRRLRMVTTWPKNFPGLGMSAERMADRIKALTNGEIEVKVFAATELVPALEAFDTVSRGGADMYNGAEYYWQGKSVAFNFFTAVPFGMTANEINAWIYFGGGQALWDELSARFNIKAFMSANSGVQMGGWFRKEINTLEDFKGLKIRMPGLGGEVMRRLGAAAITLAGNDIYQSLQAGTI
;
A
#
# COMPACT_ATOMS: atom_id res chain seq x y z
N ALA A 1 -42.37 5.53 50.93
CA ALA A 1 -41.54 6.33 50.00
C ALA A 1 -40.66 5.36 49.18
N ALA A 2 -41.03 5.16 47.89
CA ALA A 2 -40.27 4.35 46.97
C ALA A 2 -39.23 5.28 46.25
N GLY A 3 -37.99 5.09 46.55
CA GLY A 3 -36.89 5.81 45.87
C GLY A 3 -36.67 5.23 44.46
N THR A 4 -36.89 6.04 43.43
CA THR A 4 -36.53 5.74 42.06
C THR A 4 -35.00 5.87 41.90
N ALA A 5 -34.32 4.74 41.83
CA ALA A 5 -32.90 4.72 41.43
C ALA A 5 -32.79 5.09 39.95
N SER A 6 -32.34 6.29 39.65
CA SER A 6 -31.96 6.68 38.30
C SER A 6 -30.75 5.89 37.90
N LEU A 7 -30.88 4.97 36.93
CA LEU A 7 -29.78 4.32 36.27
C LEU A 7 -29.01 5.39 35.49
N VAL A 8 -27.83 5.75 35.97
CA VAL A 8 -26.88 6.61 35.24
C VAL A 8 -26.42 5.82 34.04
N THR A 9 -26.94 6.15 32.87
CA THR A 9 -26.43 5.65 31.60
C THR A 9 -24.97 6.13 31.46
N PRO A 10 -23.99 5.26 31.25
CA PRO A 10 -22.62 5.72 31.06
C PRO A 10 -22.59 6.67 29.85
N ALA A 11 -22.06 7.88 30.07
CA ALA A 11 -21.84 8.83 29.01
C ALA A 11 -20.82 8.21 28.03
N ILE A 12 -21.29 7.69 26.89
CA ILE A 12 -20.43 7.37 25.77
C ILE A 12 -19.83 8.71 25.34
N ALA A 13 -18.51 8.83 25.46
CA ALA A 13 -17.80 10.02 25.00
C ALA A 13 -18.08 10.18 23.49
N SER A 14 -19.04 11.05 23.16
CA SER A 14 -19.46 11.37 21.81
C SER A 14 -18.43 12.34 21.15
N GLY A 15 -17.21 11.87 20.97
CA GLY A 15 -16.17 12.60 20.26
C GLY A 15 -15.79 11.89 18.98
N THR A 16 -15.76 12.62 17.87
CA THR A 16 -15.21 12.09 16.60
C THR A 16 -13.80 11.57 16.79
N ARG A 17 -13.58 10.28 16.54
CA ARG A 17 -12.24 9.68 16.54
C ARG A 17 -11.54 10.05 15.24
N ARG A 18 -10.39 10.73 15.35
CA ARG A 18 -9.58 11.10 14.19
C ARG A 18 -8.41 10.18 14.03
N LEU A 19 -8.33 9.54 12.85
CA LEU A 19 -7.26 8.65 12.46
C LEU A 19 -6.40 9.30 11.35
N ARG A 20 -5.12 8.97 11.33
CA ARG A 20 -4.16 9.43 10.34
C ARG A 20 -3.81 8.27 9.42
N MET A 21 -3.99 8.46 8.10
CA MET A 21 -3.56 7.52 7.08
C MET A 21 -2.42 8.14 6.28
N VAL A 22 -1.26 7.50 6.24
CA VAL A 22 -0.15 7.87 5.36
C VAL A 22 -0.18 7.00 4.10
N THR A 23 0.16 7.57 2.93
CA THR A 23 0.16 6.82 1.68
C THR A 23 1.51 6.83 1.00
N THR A 24 1.76 5.81 0.17
CA THR A 24 2.92 5.78 -0.72
C THR A 24 2.66 6.48 -2.05
N TRP A 25 1.47 7.07 -2.23
CA TRP A 25 1.01 7.66 -3.48
C TRP A 25 1.05 9.18 -3.42
N PRO A 26 1.41 9.86 -4.53
CA PRO A 26 1.24 11.30 -4.65
C PRO A 26 -0.23 11.72 -4.47
N LYS A 27 -0.43 12.96 -4.06
CA LYS A 27 -1.78 13.54 -3.95
C LYS A 27 -2.52 13.44 -5.29
N ASN A 28 -3.78 13.06 -5.24
CA ASN A 28 -4.64 12.88 -6.41
C ASN A 28 -4.14 11.85 -7.44
N PHE A 29 -3.23 10.96 -7.05
CA PHE A 29 -2.76 9.92 -7.94
C PHE A 29 -3.93 9.04 -8.41
N PRO A 30 -4.16 8.92 -9.73
CA PRO A 30 -5.30 8.18 -10.27
C PRO A 30 -5.33 6.73 -9.79
N GLY A 31 -6.52 6.24 -9.47
CA GLY A 31 -6.71 4.90 -8.95
C GLY A 31 -6.24 4.76 -7.50
N LEU A 32 -4.98 4.48 -7.28
CA LEU A 32 -4.44 4.08 -5.97
C LEU A 32 -4.49 5.20 -4.93
N GLY A 33 -4.05 6.42 -5.26
CA GLY A 33 -4.10 7.56 -4.33
C GLY A 33 -5.54 7.98 -4.03
N MET A 34 -6.37 8.10 -5.07
CA MET A 34 -7.79 8.44 -4.90
C MET A 34 -8.59 7.35 -4.19
N SER A 35 -8.13 6.10 -4.17
CA SER A 35 -8.79 5.04 -3.40
C SER A 35 -8.64 5.24 -1.90
N ALA A 36 -7.51 5.80 -1.44
CA ALA A 36 -7.30 6.14 -0.04
C ALA A 36 -8.29 7.22 0.43
N GLU A 37 -8.49 8.27 -0.37
CA GLU A 37 -9.47 9.33 -0.07
C GLU A 37 -10.89 8.77 -0.05
N ARG A 38 -11.28 7.98 -1.06
CA ARG A 38 -12.60 7.32 -1.08
C ARG A 38 -12.82 6.39 0.09
N MET A 39 -11.77 5.71 0.56
CA MET A 39 -11.86 4.86 1.76
C MET A 39 -12.12 5.73 3.00
N ALA A 40 -11.42 6.84 3.16
CA ALA A 40 -11.63 7.78 4.26
C ALA A 40 -13.06 8.30 4.27
N ASP A 41 -13.59 8.74 3.12
CA ASP A 41 -14.97 9.19 2.97
C ASP A 41 -15.99 8.10 3.33
N ARG A 42 -15.73 6.86 2.89
CA ARG A 42 -16.57 5.72 3.20
C ARG A 42 -16.59 5.38 4.69
N ILE A 43 -15.44 5.39 5.36
CA ILE A 43 -15.35 5.18 6.80
C ILE A 43 -16.18 6.23 7.52
N LYS A 44 -16.03 7.50 7.16
CA LYS A 44 -16.82 8.59 7.74
C LYS A 44 -18.33 8.37 7.54
N ALA A 45 -18.74 8.03 6.33
CA ALA A 45 -20.16 7.80 6.01
C ALA A 45 -20.75 6.60 6.77
N LEU A 46 -20.02 5.47 6.81
CA LEU A 46 -20.46 4.24 7.48
C LEU A 46 -20.53 4.37 9.01
N THR A 47 -19.75 5.28 9.57
CA THR A 47 -19.73 5.54 11.03
C THR A 47 -20.52 6.78 11.43
N ASN A 48 -21.34 7.34 10.54
CA ASN A 48 -22.08 8.59 10.77
C ASN A 48 -21.20 9.73 11.32
N GLY A 49 -19.92 9.80 10.89
CA GLY A 49 -18.97 10.80 11.32
C GLY A 49 -18.27 10.50 12.66
N GLU A 50 -18.52 9.36 13.28
CA GLU A 50 -17.83 8.96 14.52
C GLU A 50 -16.33 8.70 14.28
N ILE A 51 -15.94 8.28 13.05
CA ILE A 51 -14.56 8.10 12.65
C ILE A 51 -14.26 8.97 11.44
N GLU A 52 -13.26 9.82 11.56
CA GLU A 52 -12.71 10.61 10.46
C GLU A 52 -11.26 10.16 10.20
N VAL A 53 -10.95 9.87 8.95
CA VAL A 53 -9.58 9.53 8.53
C VAL A 53 -9.00 10.70 7.75
N LYS A 54 -7.92 11.28 8.25
CA LYS A 54 -7.14 12.27 7.51
C LYS A 54 -6.07 11.54 6.69
N VAL A 55 -6.17 11.67 5.37
CA VAL A 55 -5.18 11.10 4.43
C VAL A 55 -4.04 12.10 4.24
N PHE A 56 -2.83 11.59 4.33
CA PHE A 56 -1.58 12.29 4.02
C PHE A 56 -0.94 11.61 2.82
N ALA A 57 -0.81 12.34 1.72
CA ALA A 57 -0.15 11.86 0.53
C ALA A 57 1.36 11.62 0.78
N ALA A 58 2.01 10.94 -0.15
CA ALA A 58 3.45 10.69 -0.10
C ALA A 58 4.21 11.99 0.19
N THR A 59 5.08 11.96 1.19
CA THR A 59 5.92 13.08 1.68
C THR A 59 5.20 14.19 2.46
N GLU A 60 3.88 14.15 2.63
CA GLU A 60 3.18 15.17 3.44
C GLU A 60 3.43 15.00 4.95
N LEU A 61 3.50 13.78 5.46
CA LEU A 61 3.76 13.51 6.88
C LEU A 61 5.09 12.77 7.07
N VAL A 62 5.34 11.76 6.23
CA VAL A 62 6.56 10.95 6.25
C VAL A 62 7.01 10.65 4.82
N PRO A 63 8.29 10.32 4.58
CA PRO A 63 8.73 9.78 3.29
C PRO A 63 7.88 8.56 2.89
N ALA A 64 7.54 8.44 1.62
CA ALA A 64 6.58 7.44 1.13
C ALA A 64 6.90 6.00 1.59
N LEU A 65 8.16 5.58 1.49
CA LEU A 65 8.57 4.22 1.84
C LEU A 65 8.71 3.99 3.36
N GLU A 66 8.60 5.03 4.19
CA GLU A 66 8.56 4.92 5.65
C GLU A 66 7.15 4.70 6.21
N ALA A 67 6.12 4.72 5.36
CA ALA A 67 4.72 4.57 5.77
C ALA A 67 4.48 3.30 6.61
N PHE A 68 5.04 2.17 6.22
CA PHE A 68 4.94 0.91 6.95
C PHE A 68 5.53 1.02 8.36
N ASP A 69 6.76 1.50 8.47
CA ASP A 69 7.46 1.62 9.76
C ASP A 69 6.78 2.63 10.67
N THR A 70 6.23 3.69 10.09
CA THR A 70 5.48 4.71 10.82
C THR A 70 4.25 4.10 11.50
N VAL A 71 3.47 3.30 10.77
CA VAL A 71 2.27 2.64 11.35
C VAL A 71 2.65 1.52 12.29
N SER A 72 3.63 0.69 11.93
CA SER A 72 4.13 -0.39 12.77
C SER A 72 4.54 0.07 14.18
N ARG A 73 5.08 1.31 14.28
CA ARG A 73 5.51 1.94 15.54
C ARG A 73 4.45 2.85 16.18
N GLY A 74 3.24 2.94 15.61
CA GLY A 74 2.17 3.78 16.12
C GLY A 74 2.31 5.28 15.79
N GLY A 75 3.21 5.66 14.89
CA GLY A 75 3.38 7.04 14.43
C GLY A 75 2.24 7.55 13.56
N ALA A 76 1.49 6.65 12.92
CA ALA A 76 0.22 6.89 12.28
C ALA A 76 -0.69 5.67 12.50
N ASP A 77 -2.00 5.82 12.23
CA ASP A 77 -2.98 4.78 12.53
C ASP A 77 -3.14 3.79 11.36
N MET A 78 -2.96 4.25 10.15
CA MET A 78 -3.14 3.49 8.91
C MET A 78 -2.09 3.86 7.87
N TYR A 79 -1.79 2.93 6.96
CA TYR A 79 -1.13 3.27 5.70
C TYR A 79 -1.85 2.68 4.50
N ASN A 80 -1.67 3.29 3.33
CA ASN A 80 -2.10 2.77 2.05
C ASN A 80 -0.88 2.71 1.12
N GLY A 81 -0.49 1.50 0.72
CA GLY A 81 0.72 1.26 -0.05
C GLY A 81 0.77 -0.15 -0.62
N ALA A 82 1.80 -0.43 -1.40
CA ALA A 82 2.01 -1.74 -1.99
C ALA A 82 3.04 -2.52 -1.14
N GLU A 83 2.65 -3.66 -0.64
CA GLU A 83 3.42 -4.48 0.32
C GLU A 83 4.83 -4.83 -0.20
N TYR A 84 5.03 -5.02 -1.51
CA TYR A 84 6.33 -5.35 -2.09
C TYR A 84 7.42 -4.29 -1.84
N TYR A 85 7.04 -3.04 -1.49
CA TYR A 85 8.03 -2.03 -1.14
C TYR A 85 8.87 -2.43 0.08
N TRP A 86 8.31 -3.26 0.92
CA TRP A 86 8.94 -3.74 2.16
C TRP A 86 9.40 -5.20 2.08
N GLN A 87 9.67 -5.69 0.86
CA GLN A 87 10.23 -7.05 0.67
C GLN A 87 11.55 -7.28 1.43
N GLY A 88 12.29 -6.21 1.76
CA GLY A 88 13.46 -6.30 2.62
C GLY A 88 13.16 -6.71 4.07
N LYS A 89 11.91 -6.56 4.53
CA LYS A 89 11.45 -7.05 5.84
C LYS A 89 10.99 -8.50 5.76
N SER A 90 10.32 -8.85 4.68
CA SER A 90 9.93 -10.22 4.34
C SER A 90 9.63 -10.31 2.85
N VAL A 91 10.25 -11.27 2.17
CA VAL A 91 9.97 -11.57 0.75
C VAL A 91 8.50 -11.99 0.55
N ALA A 92 7.84 -12.51 1.58
CA ALA A 92 6.44 -12.93 1.52
C ALA A 92 5.46 -11.77 1.23
N PHE A 93 5.82 -10.52 1.50
CA PHE A 93 5.00 -9.35 1.16
C PHE A 93 4.71 -9.23 -0.35
N ASN A 94 5.57 -9.77 -1.20
CA ASN A 94 5.33 -9.77 -2.64
C ASN A 94 4.06 -10.53 -3.03
N PHE A 95 3.72 -11.62 -2.33
CA PHE A 95 2.54 -12.45 -2.65
C PHE A 95 1.22 -11.73 -2.40
N PHE A 96 1.22 -10.69 -1.58
CA PHE A 96 0.04 -9.84 -1.30
C PHE A 96 0.00 -8.58 -2.17
N THR A 97 0.91 -8.46 -3.13
CA THR A 97 0.95 -7.30 -4.04
C THR A 97 1.00 -7.74 -5.50
N ALA A 98 2.14 -8.27 -5.95
CA ALA A 98 2.33 -8.64 -7.36
C ALA A 98 3.41 -9.72 -7.50
N VAL A 99 3.05 -10.77 -8.20
CA VAL A 99 3.97 -11.82 -8.67
C VAL A 99 3.96 -11.79 -10.19
N PRO A 100 5.11 -11.69 -10.88
CA PRO A 100 5.14 -11.76 -12.33
C PRO A 100 4.46 -13.03 -12.84
N PHE A 101 3.56 -12.89 -13.82
CA PHE A 101 2.70 -13.97 -14.33
C PHE A 101 1.84 -14.68 -13.29
N GLY A 102 1.62 -14.04 -12.13
CA GLY A 102 0.77 -14.55 -11.05
C GLY A 102 -0.72 -14.29 -11.28
N MET A 103 -1.46 -14.22 -10.18
CA MET A 103 -2.91 -14.06 -10.20
C MET A 103 -3.36 -12.71 -10.79
N THR A 104 -4.44 -12.74 -11.55
CA THR A 104 -5.18 -11.55 -11.96
C THR A 104 -5.85 -10.87 -10.74
N ALA A 105 -6.39 -9.66 -10.93
CA ALA A 105 -7.09 -8.94 -9.87
C ALA A 105 -8.24 -9.74 -9.24
N ASN A 106 -9.00 -10.47 -10.06
CA ASN A 106 -10.11 -11.28 -9.56
C ASN A 106 -9.63 -12.52 -8.81
N GLU A 107 -8.58 -13.16 -9.30
CA GLU A 107 -8.01 -14.36 -8.67
C GLU A 107 -7.36 -14.02 -7.32
N ILE A 108 -6.58 -12.93 -7.22
CA ILE A 108 -5.99 -12.53 -5.94
C ILE A 108 -7.08 -12.12 -4.93
N ASN A 109 -8.15 -11.46 -5.37
CA ASN A 109 -9.29 -11.15 -4.50
C ASN A 109 -9.96 -12.44 -4.00
N ALA A 110 -10.19 -13.41 -4.89
CA ALA A 110 -10.78 -14.70 -4.51
C ALA A 110 -9.88 -15.46 -3.52
N TRP A 111 -8.56 -15.46 -3.76
CA TRP A 111 -7.60 -16.09 -2.84
C TRP A 111 -7.59 -15.40 -1.47
N ILE A 112 -7.55 -14.07 -1.43
CA ILE A 112 -7.53 -13.32 -0.15
C ILE A 112 -8.81 -13.60 0.64
N TYR A 113 -9.99 -13.47 0.02
CA TYR A 113 -11.25 -13.54 0.75
C TYR A 113 -11.75 -14.98 0.99
N PHE A 114 -11.41 -15.92 0.12
CA PHE A 114 -11.99 -17.27 0.16
C PHE A 114 -10.96 -18.40 0.13
N GLY A 115 -9.72 -18.11 -0.29
CA GLY A 115 -8.65 -19.10 -0.46
C GLY A 115 -7.65 -19.15 0.69
N GLY A 116 -7.94 -18.51 1.83
CA GLY A 116 -7.04 -18.49 2.99
C GLY A 116 -5.94 -17.42 2.95
N GLY A 117 -5.89 -16.61 1.89
CA GLY A 117 -4.86 -15.58 1.73
C GLY A 117 -4.86 -14.55 2.86
N GLN A 118 -6.04 -14.14 3.35
CA GLN A 118 -6.15 -13.20 4.47
C GLN A 118 -5.51 -13.75 5.76
N ALA A 119 -5.68 -15.03 6.05
CA ALA A 119 -5.09 -15.65 7.24
C ALA A 119 -3.55 -15.65 7.18
N LEU A 120 -2.98 -15.94 6.01
CA LEU A 120 -1.54 -15.88 5.79
C LEU A 120 -1.01 -14.44 5.87
N TRP A 121 -1.77 -13.48 5.35
CA TRP A 121 -1.41 -12.07 5.43
C TRP A 121 -1.46 -11.56 6.86
N ASP A 122 -2.44 -12.00 7.64
CA ASP A 122 -2.57 -11.68 9.06
C ASP A 122 -1.38 -12.22 9.86
N GLU A 123 -1.02 -13.48 9.65
CA GLU A 123 0.14 -14.10 10.30
C GLU A 123 1.45 -13.34 10.01
N LEU A 124 1.66 -12.97 8.74
CA LEU A 124 2.83 -12.19 8.33
C LEU A 124 2.83 -10.81 8.97
N SER A 125 1.72 -10.07 8.85
CA SER A 125 1.61 -8.66 9.24
C SER A 125 1.61 -8.47 10.76
N ALA A 126 1.10 -9.45 11.52
CA ALA A 126 1.10 -9.43 12.98
C ALA A 126 2.50 -9.30 13.58
N ARG A 127 3.52 -9.85 12.91
CA ARG A 127 4.94 -9.72 13.32
C ARG A 127 5.42 -8.27 13.37
N PHE A 128 4.70 -7.39 12.68
CA PHE A 128 5.01 -5.96 12.56
C PHE A 128 3.96 -5.07 13.22
N ASN A 129 3.09 -5.64 14.07
CA ASN A 129 1.99 -4.91 14.71
C ASN A 129 1.03 -4.25 13.68
N ILE A 130 0.76 -4.93 12.59
CA ILE A 130 -0.09 -4.45 11.49
C ILE A 130 -1.21 -5.47 11.23
N LYS A 131 -2.41 -4.97 10.93
CA LYS A 131 -3.51 -5.72 10.34
C LYS A 131 -3.71 -5.22 8.91
N ALA A 132 -3.53 -6.11 7.94
CA ALA A 132 -3.62 -5.77 6.53
C ALA A 132 -4.99 -6.08 5.94
N PHE A 133 -5.41 -5.28 4.96
CA PHE A 133 -6.64 -5.44 4.19
C PHE A 133 -6.43 -5.02 2.73
N MET A 134 -7.18 -5.63 1.83
CA MET A 134 -7.23 -5.19 0.44
C MET A 134 -7.79 -3.77 0.34
N SER A 135 -7.14 -2.92 -0.45
CA SER A 135 -7.57 -1.54 -0.68
C SER A 135 -7.91 -1.30 -2.16
N ALA A 136 -6.92 -1.45 -3.03
CA ALA A 136 -7.07 -1.19 -4.45
C ALA A 136 -6.20 -2.13 -5.28
N ASN A 137 -6.55 -2.29 -6.54
CA ASN A 137 -5.77 -3.05 -7.51
C ASN A 137 -5.66 -2.24 -8.80
N SER A 138 -4.47 -2.19 -9.41
CA SER A 138 -4.23 -1.51 -10.68
C SER A 138 -4.54 -2.36 -11.91
N GLY A 139 -4.94 -3.61 -11.71
CA GLY A 139 -5.14 -4.57 -12.79
C GLY A 139 -3.82 -5.04 -13.41
N VAL A 140 -3.90 -5.55 -14.62
CA VAL A 140 -2.73 -6.00 -15.38
C VAL A 140 -1.86 -4.80 -15.75
N GLN A 141 -0.56 -4.93 -15.58
CA GLN A 141 0.42 -3.90 -15.94
C GLN A 141 1.28 -4.36 -17.12
N MET A 142 1.66 -3.40 -17.95
CA MET A 142 2.67 -3.62 -18.98
C MET A 142 4.05 -3.87 -18.35
N GLY A 143 4.92 -4.58 -19.08
CA GLY A 143 6.27 -4.90 -18.61
C GLY A 143 7.15 -3.70 -18.34
N GLY A 144 6.91 -2.55 -18.99
CA GLY A 144 7.63 -1.32 -18.72
C GLY A 144 7.47 -0.27 -19.80
N TRP A 145 8.05 0.91 -19.53
CA TRP A 145 8.23 2.01 -20.47
C TRP A 145 9.73 2.21 -20.67
N PHE A 146 10.19 2.15 -21.90
CA PHE A 146 11.60 2.12 -22.24
C PHE A 146 11.96 3.26 -23.19
N ARG A 147 13.20 3.78 -23.08
CA ARG A 147 13.72 4.80 -24.00
C ARG A 147 14.18 4.22 -25.34
N LYS A 148 14.34 2.91 -25.41
CA LYS A 148 14.72 2.15 -26.60
C LYS A 148 13.85 0.91 -26.71
N GLU A 149 13.75 0.33 -27.89
CA GLU A 149 13.12 -0.97 -28.07
C GLU A 149 13.87 -2.07 -27.31
N ILE A 150 13.13 -3.00 -26.76
CA ILE A 150 13.65 -4.19 -26.10
C ILE A 150 13.20 -5.38 -26.96
N ASN A 151 14.13 -5.96 -27.70
CA ASN A 151 13.85 -7.04 -28.65
C ASN A 151 14.43 -8.39 -28.18
N THR A 152 15.46 -8.37 -27.34
CA THR A 152 16.18 -9.55 -26.89
C THR A 152 16.45 -9.49 -25.38
N LEU A 153 16.82 -10.61 -24.77
CA LEU A 153 17.23 -10.64 -23.37
C LEU A 153 18.53 -9.84 -23.13
N GLU A 154 19.39 -9.73 -24.13
CA GLU A 154 20.63 -8.94 -24.05
C GLU A 154 20.36 -7.44 -23.85
N ASP A 155 19.22 -6.94 -24.34
CA ASP A 155 18.85 -5.53 -24.20
C ASP A 155 18.58 -5.11 -22.75
N PHE A 156 18.37 -6.06 -21.83
CA PHE A 156 18.25 -5.79 -20.42
C PHE A 156 19.58 -5.57 -19.71
N LYS A 157 20.70 -6.01 -20.26
CA LYS A 157 22.01 -5.84 -19.63
C LYS A 157 22.38 -4.35 -19.47
N GLY A 158 22.60 -3.95 -18.21
CA GLY A 158 22.90 -2.57 -17.86
C GLY A 158 21.71 -1.59 -17.96
N LEU A 159 20.52 -2.07 -18.31
CA LEU A 159 19.31 -1.26 -18.35
C LEU A 159 19.00 -0.73 -16.95
N LYS A 160 18.91 0.58 -16.80
CA LYS A 160 18.42 1.21 -15.58
C LYS A 160 16.90 1.23 -15.61
N ILE A 161 16.27 0.66 -14.59
CA ILE A 161 14.81 0.56 -14.53
C ILE A 161 14.29 0.67 -13.10
N ARG A 162 13.18 1.38 -12.95
CA ARG A 162 12.40 1.34 -11.70
C ARG A 162 11.43 0.17 -11.76
N MET A 163 11.70 -0.84 -10.99
CA MET A 163 10.79 -1.98 -10.86
C MET A 163 10.91 -2.58 -9.45
N PRO A 164 9.91 -2.41 -8.59
CA PRO A 164 9.93 -2.96 -7.24
C PRO A 164 9.56 -4.44 -7.21
N GLY A 165 9.76 -5.07 -6.06
CA GLY A 165 9.31 -6.42 -5.77
C GLY A 165 10.00 -7.49 -6.62
N LEU A 166 9.30 -8.60 -6.84
CA LEU A 166 9.80 -9.74 -7.62
C LEU A 166 10.06 -9.40 -9.09
N GLY A 167 9.31 -8.44 -9.67
CA GLY A 167 9.63 -7.94 -11.01
C GLY A 167 11.03 -7.35 -11.09
N GLY A 168 11.42 -6.55 -10.10
CA GLY A 168 12.78 -6.01 -10.00
C GLY A 168 13.84 -7.10 -9.85
N GLU A 169 13.53 -8.17 -9.12
CA GLU A 169 14.45 -9.32 -9.01
C GLU A 169 14.63 -10.04 -10.35
N VAL A 170 13.56 -10.23 -11.11
CA VAL A 170 13.66 -10.79 -12.48
C VAL A 170 14.55 -9.91 -13.34
N MET A 171 14.36 -8.59 -13.34
CA MET A 171 15.18 -7.68 -14.12
C MET A 171 16.66 -7.73 -13.71
N ARG A 172 16.96 -7.80 -12.42
CA ARG A 172 18.36 -7.96 -11.94
C ARG A 172 19.00 -9.25 -12.43
N ARG A 173 18.25 -10.35 -12.46
CA ARG A 173 18.76 -11.63 -12.98
C ARG A 173 18.99 -11.60 -14.50
N LEU A 174 18.31 -10.73 -15.22
CA LEU A 174 18.55 -10.46 -16.64
C LEU A 174 19.71 -9.45 -16.85
N GLY A 175 20.35 -8.98 -15.78
CA GLY A 175 21.49 -8.04 -15.87
C GLY A 175 21.10 -6.57 -15.84
N ALA A 176 19.84 -6.22 -15.58
CA ALA A 176 19.42 -4.83 -15.44
C ALA A 176 19.75 -4.27 -14.04
N ALA A 177 19.95 -2.95 -13.97
CA ALA A 177 20.06 -2.19 -12.73
C ALA A 177 18.68 -1.77 -12.25
N ALA A 178 17.92 -2.72 -11.68
CA ALA A 178 16.58 -2.48 -11.16
C ALA A 178 16.61 -1.91 -9.75
N ILE A 179 15.93 -0.77 -9.54
CA ILE A 179 15.81 -0.11 -8.25
C ILE A 179 14.35 0.08 -7.85
N THR A 180 14.12 0.26 -6.55
CA THR A 180 12.83 0.63 -5.99
C THR A 180 12.84 2.10 -5.62
N LEU A 181 11.90 2.87 -6.19
CA LEU A 181 11.66 4.27 -5.88
C LEU A 181 10.19 4.49 -5.57
N ALA A 182 9.89 5.47 -4.73
CA ALA A 182 8.53 5.94 -4.54
C ALA A 182 7.99 6.60 -5.83
N GLY A 183 6.65 6.59 -5.98
CA GLY A 183 6.02 7.10 -7.20
C GLY A 183 6.30 8.59 -7.49
N ASN A 184 6.43 9.40 -6.45
CA ASN A 184 6.75 10.83 -6.55
C ASN A 184 8.18 11.10 -7.06
N ASP A 185 9.10 10.15 -6.96
CA ASP A 185 10.50 10.33 -7.36
C ASP A 185 10.78 9.88 -8.81
N ILE A 186 9.82 9.21 -9.46
CA ILE A 186 9.99 8.63 -10.80
C ILE A 186 10.32 9.69 -11.85
N TYR A 187 9.56 10.79 -11.88
CA TYR A 187 9.74 11.83 -12.89
C TYR A 187 11.15 12.44 -12.86
N GLN A 188 11.61 12.83 -11.67
CA GLN A 188 12.94 13.41 -11.48
C GLN A 188 14.04 12.40 -11.80
N SER A 189 13.83 11.12 -11.44
CA SER A 189 14.78 10.05 -11.72
C SER A 189 14.90 9.77 -13.22
N LEU A 190 13.81 9.86 -13.98
CA LEU A 190 13.81 9.78 -15.44
C LEU A 190 14.54 10.95 -16.08
N GLN A 191 14.33 12.18 -15.56
CA GLN A 191 15.05 13.37 -16.07
C GLN A 191 16.55 13.28 -15.81
N ALA A 192 16.94 12.83 -14.62
CA ALA A 192 18.35 12.70 -14.23
C ALA A 192 19.04 11.47 -14.86
N GLY A 193 18.32 10.59 -15.54
CA GLY A 193 18.87 9.34 -16.08
C GLY A 193 19.28 8.32 -15.01
N THR A 194 18.69 8.40 -13.82
CA THR A 194 18.89 7.42 -12.75
C THR A 194 18.16 6.12 -13.07
N ILE A 195 17.04 6.22 -13.79
CA ILE A 195 16.25 5.13 -14.35
C ILE A 195 15.94 5.41 -15.81
#